data_666af675704d6c7fbaa15af232536d84
#
_entry.id   666af675704d6c7fbaa15af232536d84
#
_cell.length_a   1.000
_cell.length_b   1.000
_cell.length_c   1.000
_cell.angle_alpha   90.00
_cell.angle_beta   90.00
_cell.angle_gamma   90.00
#
_symmetry.space_group_name_H-M   'P 1'
#
loop_
_entity.id
_entity.type
_entity.pdbx_description
1 polymer ?
#
loop_
_entity_poly.entity_id
_entity_poly.type
_entity_poly.pdbx_seq_one_letter_code
_entity_poly.pdbx_strand_id
1 'polypeptide(L)'
;LPMSWKTWQGKLAVRRWIVEDPFLMNGVREYAQGDPMNRIHWKASARTGQLQVHKSGYSADPRVIILLNVEDSETMWSVVTRPALIERQLSLAATCAAALIGQGMSAGFAHNADSQLGGEGQRLEPDYGPVHLNRLLEAMAAFEMKSRMPFHELLHLEAGREFREPVDYLLITTHRSARVEEGIAELEKLGHRVGVTGISGDSAARRPASRFEDPRASAQREEAVL
;
A
#
# COMPACT_ATOMS: atom_id res chain seq x y z
N LEU A 1 4.82 -3.41 -19.27
CA LEU A 1 5.51 -4.55 -18.65
C LEU A 1 4.62 -5.06 -17.53
N PRO A 2 4.17 -6.32 -17.51
CA PRO A 2 3.43 -6.87 -16.40
C PRO A 2 4.41 -7.12 -15.24
N MET A 3 4.49 -6.18 -14.31
CA MET A 3 5.18 -6.45 -13.05
C MET A 3 4.33 -7.42 -12.25
N SER A 4 4.82 -8.65 -12.09
CA SER A 4 4.14 -9.65 -11.30
C SER A 4 4.17 -9.21 -9.81
N TRP A 5 3.02 -9.21 -9.16
CA TRP A 5 2.83 -8.97 -7.73
C TRP A 5 3.80 -9.74 -6.81
N LYS A 6 4.35 -10.86 -7.29
CA LYS A 6 5.27 -11.70 -6.53
C LYS A 6 6.63 -11.07 -6.28
N THR A 7 7.02 -10.06 -7.05
CA THR A 7 8.33 -9.39 -6.90
C THR A 7 8.30 -8.28 -5.84
N TRP A 8 7.12 -7.91 -5.34
CA TRP A 8 6.90 -6.89 -4.31
C TRP A 8 6.68 -7.50 -2.92
N GLN A 9 7.33 -8.61 -2.61
CA GLN A 9 7.33 -9.23 -1.28
C GLN A 9 8.20 -8.50 -0.25
N GLY A 10 8.33 -7.20 -0.34
CA GLY A 10 8.62 -6.35 0.79
C GLY A 10 7.35 -6.16 1.59
N LYS A 11 7.02 -7.09 2.50
CA LYS A 11 6.12 -6.95 3.68
C LYS A 11 5.00 -5.88 3.62
N LEU A 12 4.35 -5.69 2.49
CA LEU A 12 3.16 -4.85 2.44
C LEU A 12 1.98 -5.65 2.98
N ALA A 13 1.47 -5.22 4.12
CA ALA A 13 0.31 -5.80 4.79
C ALA A 13 -1.02 -5.61 4.01
N VAL A 14 -0.98 -5.15 2.76
CA VAL A 14 -2.16 -4.99 1.88
C VAL A 14 -2.93 -6.31 1.73
N ARG A 15 -2.27 -7.45 1.84
CA ARG A 15 -2.92 -8.76 1.77
C ARG A 15 -3.82 -9.07 2.99
N ARG A 16 -3.69 -8.30 4.08
CA ARG A 16 -4.49 -8.47 5.30
C ARG A 16 -5.81 -7.69 5.30
N TRP A 17 -5.96 -6.76 4.36
CA TRP A 17 -7.09 -5.83 4.32
C TRP A 17 -8.27 -6.32 3.50
N ILE A 18 -8.04 -7.33 2.70
CA ILE A 18 -9.08 -7.98 1.92
C ILE A 18 -9.65 -9.12 2.78
N VAL A 19 -10.62 -8.81 3.62
CA VAL A 19 -11.43 -9.85 4.28
C VAL A 19 -12.43 -10.34 3.24
N GLU A 20 -12.10 -11.45 2.58
CA GLU A 20 -13.07 -12.17 1.76
C GLU A 20 -14.24 -12.59 2.68
N ASP A 21 -15.44 -12.13 2.38
CA ASP A 21 -16.64 -12.65 3.02
C ASP A 21 -16.97 -14.01 2.37
N PRO A 22 -16.84 -15.12 3.10
CA PRO A 22 -17.12 -16.45 2.56
C PRO A 22 -18.60 -16.66 2.23
N PHE A 23 -19.50 -15.79 2.69
CA PHE A 23 -20.94 -15.86 2.47
C PHE A 23 -21.40 -15.00 1.29
N LEU A 24 -20.59 -14.03 0.86
CA LEU A 24 -20.90 -13.19 -0.31
C LEU A 24 -20.30 -13.81 -1.57
N MET A 25 -21.15 -14.48 -2.35
CA MET A 25 -20.76 -15.14 -3.59
C MET A 25 -21.05 -14.21 -4.79
N ASN A 26 -20.04 -13.55 -5.31
CA ASN A 26 -20.15 -12.64 -6.47
C ASN A 26 -19.87 -13.33 -7.81
N GLY A 27 -20.33 -14.58 -7.98
CA GLY A 27 -20.20 -15.31 -9.24
C GLY A 27 -19.22 -16.47 -9.17
N VAL A 28 -18.79 -16.92 -10.34
CA VAL A 28 -17.85 -18.04 -10.51
C VAL A 28 -16.70 -17.61 -11.43
N ARG A 29 -15.52 -18.19 -11.21
CA ARG A 29 -14.35 -18.07 -12.08
C ARG A 29 -13.71 -19.44 -12.30
N GLU A 30 -12.87 -19.53 -13.29
CA GLU A 30 -12.08 -20.75 -13.51
C GLU A 30 -11.16 -21.06 -12.32
N TYR A 31 -11.02 -22.34 -12.04
CA TYR A 31 -10.11 -22.86 -11.01
C TYR A 31 -8.67 -22.55 -11.39
N ALA A 32 -7.92 -22.01 -10.47
CA ALA A 32 -6.47 -21.82 -10.57
C ALA A 32 -5.75 -22.78 -9.59
N GLN A 33 -4.57 -23.23 -9.98
CA GLN A 33 -3.76 -24.10 -9.12
C GLN A 33 -3.46 -23.43 -7.77
N GLY A 34 -3.92 -24.07 -6.67
CA GLY A 34 -3.83 -23.54 -5.30
C GLY A 34 -5.16 -23.06 -4.73
N ASP A 35 -6.23 -23.06 -5.51
CA ASP A 35 -7.58 -22.79 -4.98
C ASP A 35 -8.04 -23.95 -4.09
N PRO A 36 -8.67 -23.64 -2.93
CA PRO A 36 -9.18 -24.66 -2.02
C PRO A 36 -10.33 -25.47 -2.66
N MET A 37 -10.28 -26.77 -2.56
CA MET A 37 -11.27 -27.69 -3.14
C MET A 37 -12.71 -27.46 -2.59
N ASN A 38 -12.84 -26.98 -1.37
CA ASN A 38 -14.14 -26.66 -0.76
C ASN A 38 -14.84 -25.43 -1.40
N ARG A 39 -14.15 -24.68 -2.27
CA ARG A 39 -14.71 -23.55 -3.03
C ARG A 39 -15.15 -23.93 -4.43
N ILE A 40 -15.06 -25.19 -4.84
CA ILE A 40 -15.50 -25.59 -6.17
C ILE A 40 -17.02 -25.46 -6.30
N HIS A 41 -17.43 -24.76 -7.35
CA HIS A 41 -18.83 -24.65 -7.73
C HIS A 41 -19.22 -25.77 -8.66
N TRP A 42 -19.55 -26.95 -8.11
CA TRP A 42 -19.81 -28.18 -8.87
C TRP A 42 -20.84 -28.03 -9.99
N LYS A 43 -21.93 -27.27 -9.74
CA LYS A 43 -22.98 -27.02 -10.75
C LYS A 43 -22.48 -26.22 -11.94
N ALA A 44 -21.62 -25.19 -11.73
CA ALA A 44 -21.03 -24.41 -12.80
C ALA A 44 -19.99 -25.25 -13.55
N SER A 45 -19.15 -26.02 -12.83
CA SER A 45 -18.15 -26.90 -13.39
C SER A 45 -18.79 -27.95 -14.33
N ALA A 46 -19.90 -28.55 -13.91
CA ALA A 46 -20.64 -29.52 -14.73
C ALA A 46 -21.24 -28.91 -16.02
N ARG A 47 -21.57 -27.61 -16.00
CA ARG A 47 -22.10 -26.89 -17.18
C ARG A 47 -21.02 -26.50 -18.18
N THR A 48 -19.86 -26.08 -17.69
CA THR A 48 -18.76 -25.56 -18.52
C THR A 48 -17.76 -26.63 -18.93
N GLY A 49 -17.80 -27.80 -18.30
CA GLY A 49 -16.79 -28.87 -18.50
C GLY A 49 -15.42 -28.56 -17.90
N GLN A 50 -15.28 -27.42 -17.19
CA GLN A 50 -14.04 -26.97 -16.54
C GLN A 50 -14.31 -26.67 -15.07
N LEU A 51 -13.33 -26.93 -14.21
CA LEU A 51 -13.49 -26.63 -12.79
C LEU A 51 -13.69 -25.14 -12.57
N GLN A 52 -14.79 -24.81 -11.91
CA GLN A 52 -15.18 -23.44 -11.55
C GLN A 52 -15.17 -23.30 -10.02
N VAL A 53 -14.68 -22.19 -9.51
CA VAL A 53 -14.70 -21.87 -8.08
C VAL A 53 -15.59 -20.68 -7.82
N HIS A 54 -16.19 -20.64 -6.64
CA HIS A 54 -16.92 -19.46 -6.18
C HIS A 54 -15.97 -18.27 -6.09
N LYS A 55 -16.34 -17.16 -6.71
CA LYS A 55 -15.67 -15.87 -6.53
C LYS A 55 -16.25 -15.25 -5.26
N SER A 56 -15.43 -15.16 -4.21
CA SER A 56 -15.81 -14.47 -2.98
C SER A 56 -16.10 -13.02 -3.28
N GLY A 57 -17.20 -12.50 -2.74
CA GLY A 57 -17.48 -11.08 -2.72
C GLY A 57 -16.95 -10.45 -1.43
N TYR A 58 -16.89 -9.14 -1.42
CA TYR A 58 -16.56 -8.38 -0.20
C TYR A 58 -17.86 -7.90 0.42
N SER A 59 -18.00 -8.06 1.72
CA SER A 59 -19.21 -7.70 2.48
C SER A 59 -19.43 -6.19 2.63
N ALA A 60 -18.36 -5.41 2.45
CA ALA A 60 -18.39 -3.95 2.39
C ALA A 60 -17.49 -3.49 1.25
N ASP A 61 -17.85 -2.38 0.60
CA ASP A 61 -17.00 -1.74 -0.40
C ASP A 61 -15.76 -1.17 0.33
N PRO A 62 -14.58 -1.82 0.24
CA PRO A 62 -13.43 -1.41 1.03
C PRO A 62 -12.97 -0.03 0.58
N ARG A 63 -13.04 0.92 1.51
CA ARG A 63 -12.64 2.31 1.30
C ARG A 63 -11.30 2.54 1.97
N VAL A 64 -10.28 2.92 1.23
CA VAL A 64 -8.93 3.12 1.75
C VAL A 64 -8.49 4.55 1.49
N ILE A 65 -8.03 5.25 2.52
CA ILE A 65 -7.36 6.54 2.35
C ILE A 65 -5.86 6.33 2.51
N ILE A 66 -5.11 6.72 1.49
CA ILE A 66 -3.65 6.73 1.51
C ILE A 66 -3.21 8.05 2.14
N LEU A 67 -2.53 7.97 3.29
CA LEU A 67 -1.96 9.14 3.98
C LEU A 67 -0.45 9.20 3.72
N LEU A 68 0.01 10.27 3.10
CA LEU A 68 1.43 10.48 2.81
C LEU A 68 2.03 11.47 3.80
N ASN A 69 3.05 11.02 4.55
CA ASN A 69 3.83 11.86 5.45
C ASN A 69 5.10 12.35 4.76
N VAL A 70 5.28 13.67 4.72
CA VAL A 70 6.48 14.31 4.16
C VAL A 70 7.51 14.71 5.21
N GLU A 71 7.22 14.48 6.49
CA GLU A 71 8.15 14.81 7.57
C GLU A 71 9.35 13.87 7.60
N ASP A 72 10.51 14.46 7.77
CA ASP A 72 11.76 13.78 8.07
C ASP A 72 12.07 13.74 9.57
N SER A 73 11.49 14.68 10.34
CA SER A 73 11.69 14.82 11.78
C SER A 73 10.55 15.63 12.39
N GLU A 74 10.14 15.26 13.60
CA GLU A 74 9.08 15.97 14.32
C GLU A 74 9.46 17.42 14.67
N THR A 75 10.72 17.67 14.99
CA THR A 75 11.21 19.01 15.34
C THR A 75 11.42 19.92 14.14
N MET A 76 11.60 19.35 12.96
CA MET A 76 11.83 20.07 11.69
C MET A 76 10.73 19.75 10.66
N TRP A 77 9.51 19.61 11.12
CA TRP A 77 8.39 19.18 10.27
C TRP A 77 8.15 20.08 9.05
N SER A 78 8.48 21.38 9.14
CA SER A 78 8.27 22.35 8.05
C SER A 78 9.29 22.25 6.90
N VAL A 79 10.36 21.46 7.08
CA VAL A 79 11.47 21.38 6.10
C VAL A 79 11.59 19.95 5.59
N VAL A 80 11.47 19.79 4.29
CA VAL A 80 11.75 18.51 3.60
C VAL A 80 13.24 18.44 3.30
N THR A 81 13.98 17.58 4.01
CA THR A 81 15.44 17.44 3.86
C THR A 81 15.83 16.37 2.85
N ARG A 82 14.91 15.44 2.51
CA ARG A 82 15.17 14.32 1.61
C ARG A 82 14.14 14.23 0.45
N PRO A 83 14.14 15.16 -0.51
CA PRO A 83 13.16 15.21 -1.59
C PRO A 83 13.08 13.91 -2.39
N ALA A 84 14.22 13.30 -2.71
CA ALA A 84 14.27 12.04 -3.46
C ALA A 84 13.57 10.87 -2.75
N LEU A 85 13.52 10.88 -1.41
CA LEU A 85 12.81 9.87 -0.63
C LEU A 85 11.30 10.11 -0.69
N ILE A 86 10.87 11.36 -0.60
CA ILE A 86 9.47 11.75 -0.72
C ILE A 86 8.93 11.42 -2.13
N GLU A 87 9.70 11.68 -3.19
CA GLU A 87 9.34 11.27 -4.55
C GLU A 87 9.11 9.76 -4.67
N ARG A 88 9.94 8.96 -4.04
CA ARG A 88 9.76 7.50 -4.01
C ARG A 88 8.53 7.08 -3.23
N GLN A 89 8.22 7.76 -2.12
CA GLN A 89 7.00 7.52 -1.34
C GLN A 89 5.76 7.93 -2.14
N LEU A 90 5.81 9.05 -2.86
CA LEU A 90 4.75 9.51 -3.75
C LEU A 90 4.49 8.50 -4.88
N SER A 91 5.56 7.97 -5.49
CA SER A 91 5.47 6.89 -6.49
C SER A 91 4.85 5.61 -5.91
N LEU A 92 5.15 5.31 -4.64
CA LEU A 92 4.53 4.21 -3.90
C LEU A 92 3.03 4.47 -3.69
N ALA A 93 2.65 5.68 -3.27
CA ALA A 93 1.26 6.08 -3.09
C ALA A 93 0.46 5.94 -4.40
N ALA A 94 1.00 6.43 -5.51
CA ALA A 94 0.40 6.30 -6.85
C ALA A 94 0.21 4.83 -7.25
N THR A 95 1.22 3.99 -6.99
CA THR A 95 1.14 2.54 -7.26
C THR A 95 0.07 1.86 -6.41
N CYS A 96 -0.03 2.22 -5.12
CA CYS A 96 -1.06 1.70 -4.23
C CYS A 96 -2.46 2.14 -4.69
N ALA A 97 -2.65 3.41 -5.04
CA ALA A 97 -3.92 3.94 -5.54
C ALA A 97 -4.37 3.21 -6.82
N ALA A 98 -3.47 3.05 -7.79
CA ALA A 98 -3.75 2.31 -9.02
C ALA A 98 -4.11 0.85 -8.75
N ALA A 99 -3.42 0.21 -7.81
CA ALA A 99 -3.67 -1.17 -7.44
C ALA A 99 -5.01 -1.36 -6.72
N LEU A 100 -5.36 -0.47 -5.79
CA LEU A 100 -6.65 -0.49 -5.07
C LEU A 100 -7.82 -0.33 -6.04
N ILE A 101 -7.77 0.72 -6.88
CA ILE A 101 -8.81 1.00 -7.88
C ILE A 101 -8.89 -0.12 -8.93
N GLY A 102 -7.75 -0.66 -9.37
CA GLY A 102 -7.70 -1.80 -10.30
C GLY A 102 -8.31 -3.09 -9.74
N GLN A 103 -8.41 -3.21 -8.42
CA GLN A 103 -9.10 -4.31 -7.72
C GLN A 103 -10.58 -4.00 -7.42
N GLY A 104 -11.09 -2.84 -7.84
CA GLY A 104 -12.47 -2.40 -7.60
C GLY A 104 -12.70 -1.83 -6.20
N MET A 105 -11.65 -1.45 -5.47
CA MET A 105 -11.75 -0.78 -4.18
C MET A 105 -11.78 0.73 -4.35
N SER A 106 -12.44 1.43 -3.42
CA SER A 106 -12.40 2.89 -3.38
C SER A 106 -11.12 3.38 -2.72
N ALA A 107 -10.40 4.28 -3.37
CA ALA A 107 -9.16 4.86 -2.86
C ALA A 107 -9.28 6.38 -2.72
N GLY A 108 -8.82 6.90 -1.59
CA GLY A 108 -8.64 8.32 -1.33
C GLY A 108 -7.16 8.65 -1.11
N PHE A 109 -6.85 9.93 -1.03
CA PHE A 109 -5.49 10.41 -0.79
C PHE A 109 -5.51 11.66 0.09
N ALA A 110 -4.61 11.73 1.06
CA ALA A 110 -4.35 12.95 1.81
C ALA A 110 -2.87 13.03 2.20
N HIS A 111 -2.38 14.24 2.41
CA HIS A 111 -0.99 14.49 2.77
C HIS A 111 -0.84 15.76 3.61
N ASN A 112 0.26 15.88 4.33
CA ASN A 112 0.58 17.06 5.15
C ASN A 112 1.44 18.12 4.45
N ALA A 113 1.62 18.02 3.12
CA ALA A 113 2.35 19.01 2.31
C ALA A 113 1.45 20.10 1.76
N ASP A 114 2.06 21.14 1.19
CA ASP A 114 1.36 22.09 0.35
C ASP A 114 1.01 21.48 -1.02
N SER A 115 0.01 22.05 -1.70
CA SER A 115 -0.43 21.63 -3.03
C SER A 115 -0.73 22.84 -3.90
N GLN A 116 -0.33 22.78 -5.17
CA GLN A 116 -0.66 23.80 -6.17
C GLN A 116 -2.16 23.91 -6.44
N LEU A 117 -2.92 22.85 -6.16
CA LEU A 117 -4.38 22.84 -6.25
C LEU A 117 -5.07 23.36 -4.97
N GLY A 118 -4.31 23.85 -4.00
CA GLY A 118 -4.83 24.32 -2.72
C GLY A 118 -5.50 23.19 -1.92
N GLY A 119 -6.57 23.55 -1.18
CA GLY A 119 -7.26 22.58 -0.31
C GLY A 119 -7.82 21.37 -1.00
N GLU A 120 -8.25 21.49 -2.27
CA GLU A 120 -8.76 20.36 -3.05
C GLU A 120 -7.68 19.33 -3.40
N GLY A 121 -6.42 19.76 -3.54
CA GLY A 121 -5.30 18.84 -3.80
C GLY A 121 -4.77 18.15 -2.55
N GLN A 122 -5.13 18.62 -1.36
CA GLN A 122 -4.59 18.09 -0.10
C GLN A 122 -5.31 16.84 0.40
N ARG A 123 -6.60 16.71 0.06
CA ARG A 123 -7.42 15.57 0.43
C ARG A 123 -8.46 15.25 -0.62
N LEU A 124 -8.46 14.02 -1.07
CA LEU A 124 -9.45 13.45 -1.97
C LEU A 124 -10.18 12.32 -1.26
N GLU A 125 -11.50 12.36 -1.28
CA GLU A 125 -12.35 11.30 -0.71
C GLU A 125 -12.17 9.99 -1.46
N PRO A 126 -12.37 8.84 -0.78
CA PRO A 126 -12.36 7.55 -1.44
C PRO A 126 -13.45 7.43 -2.50
N ASP A 127 -13.04 7.15 -3.74
CA ASP A 127 -13.91 6.86 -4.87
C ASP A 127 -13.22 5.84 -5.79
N TYR A 128 -13.88 5.38 -6.83
CA TYR A 128 -13.40 4.33 -7.73
C TYR A 128 -13.42 4.75 -9.19
N GLY A 129 -12.82 3.91 -10.02
CA GLY A 129 -12.84 4.09 -11.48
C GLY A 129 -11.67 4.93 -12.02
N PRO A 130 -11.48 4.90 -13.36
CA PRO A 130 -10.32 5.49 -14.02
C PRO A 130 -10.29 7.02 -13.95
N VAL A 131 -11.46 7.66 -13.92
CA VAL A 131 -11.55 9.13 -13.81
C VAL A 131 -11.05 9.57 -12.43
N HIS A 132 -11.44 8.86 -11.38
CA HIS A 132 -10.98 9.16 -10.03
C HIS A 132 -9.49 8.86 -9.86
N LEU A 133 -8.98 7.77 -10.45
CA LEU A 133 -7.54 7.50 -10.45
C LEU A 133 -6.76 8.66 -11.06
N ASN A 134 -7.22 9.23 -12.18
CA ASN A 134 -6.56 10.39 -12.78
C ASN A 134 -6.56 11.60 -11.84
N ARG A 135 -7.67 11.87 -11.13
CA ARG A 135 -7.72 12.94 -10.11
C ARG A 135 -6.72 12.72 -8.98
N LEU A 136 -6.58 11.47 -8.50
CA LEU A 136 -5.57 11.13 -7.49
C LEU A 136 -4.16 11.39 -8.01
N LEU A 137 -3.85 10.99 -9.25
CA LEU A 137 -2.55 11.22 -9.86
C LEU A 137 -2.28 12.70 -10.12
N GLU A 138 -3.29 13.48 -10.51
CA GLU A 138 -3.19 14.94 -10.65
C GLU A 138 -2.90 15.63 -9.31
N ALA A 139 -3.58 15.22 -8.23
CA ALA A 139 -3.31 15.73 -6.88
C ALA A 139 -1.88 15.38 -6.41
N MET A 140 -1.43 14.16 -6.72
CA MET A 140 -0.05 13.74 -6.44
C MET A 140 0.98 14.51 -7.29
N ALA A 141 0.65 14.87 -8.53
CA ALA A 141 1.52 15.68 -9.38
C ALA A 141 1.56 17.17 -8.98
N ALA A 142 0.48 17.69 -8.38
CA ALA A 142 0.39 19.04 -7.87
C ALA A 142 0.99 19.24 -6.47
N PHE A 143 1.57 18.18 -5.91
CA PHE A 143 2.22 18.15 -4.62
C PHE A 143 3.46 19.08 -4.57
N GLU A 144 3.60 19.85 -3.52
CA GLU A 144 4.77 20.67 -3.27
C GLU A 144 5.68 20.05 -2.21
N MET A 145 7.01 20.14 -2.41
CA MET A 145 8.02 19.64 -1.46
C MET A 145 8.16 20.55 -0.25
N LYS A 146 7.03 20.89 0.37
CA LYS A 146 6.94 21.74 1.54
C LYS A 146 5.84 21.24 2.46
N SER A 147 6.18 20.98 3.70
CA SER A 147 5.17 20.59 4.69
C SER A 147 4.35 21.79 5.13
N ARG A 148 3.04 21.63 5.16
CA ARG A 148 2.06 22.63 5.59
C ARG A 148 1.72 22.52 7.08
N MET A 149 1.67 21.30 7.59
CA MET A 149 1.32 21.02 8.98
C MET A 149 2.07 19.79 9.48
N PRO A 150 2.25 19.64 10.80
CA PRO A 150 2.74 18.40 11.38
C PRO A 150 1.85 17.21 11.02
N PHE A 151 2.45 16.03 10.75
CA PHE A 151 1.68 14.87 10.30
C PHE A 151 0.73 14.34 11.37
N HIS A 152 1.08 14.43 12.65
CA HIS A 152 0.17 14.06 13.73
C HIS A 152 -1.10 14.92 13.77
N GLU A 153 -1.02 16.20 13.36
CA GLU A 153 -2.22 17.05 13.22
C GLU A 153 -3.12 16.56 12.08
N LEU A 154 -2.52 16.12 10.95
CA LEU A 154 -3.31 15.49 9.88
C LEU A 154 -4.04 14.23 10.39
N LEU A 155 -3.37 13.38 11.16
CA LEU A 155 -4.00 12.19 11.75
C LEU A 155 -5.16 12.57 12.69
N HIS A 156 -4.98 13.59 13.50
CA HIS A 156 -6.03 14.09 14.39
C HIS A 156 -7.22 14.68 13.61
N LEU A 157 -6.94 15.41 12.51
CA LEU A 157 -8.00 15.89 11.62
C LEU A 157 -8.77 14.74 10.96
N GLU A 158 -8.09 13.68 10.55
CA GLU A 158 -8.76 12.49 10.01
C GLU A 158 -9.57 11.75 11.08
N ALA A 159 -9.08 11.65 12.31
CA ALA A 159 -9.81 11.08 13.45
C ALA A 159 -11.09 11.87 13.81
N GLY A 160 -11.08 13.17 13.63
CA GLY A 160 -12.25 14.03 13.85
C GLY A 160 -13.30 13.99 12.74
N ARG A 161 -13.08 13.24 11.66
CA ARG A 161 -14.04 13.15 10.55
C ARG A 161 -15.13 12.11 10.81
N GLU A 162 -16.35 12.47 10.47
CA GLU A 162 -17.46 11.55 10.46
C GLU A 162 -17.58 10.88 9.09
N PHE A 163 -17.42 9.57 9.07
CA PHE A 163 -17.66 8.76 7.88
C PHE A 163 -18.96 7.99 8.00
N ARG A 164 -19.77 7.99 6.92
CA ARG A 164 -20.99 7.17 6.87
C ARG A 164 -20.69 5.67 6.86
N GLU A 165 -19.52 5.30 6.33
CA GLU A 165 -19.04 3.93 6.19
C GLU A 165 -17.61 3.83 6.73
N PRO A 166 -17.20 2.67 7.24
CA PRO A 166 -15.85 2.47 7.75
C PRO A 166 -14.81 2.75 6.65
N VAL A 167 -13.74 3.43 7.03
CA VAL A 167 -12.61 3.74 6.15
C VAL A 167 -11.35 3.16 6.78
N ASP A 168 -10.52 2.52 5.97
CA ASP A 168 -9.20 2.05 6.37
C ASP A 168 -8.13 3.05 5.93
N TYR A 169 -7.02 3.10 6.65
CA TYR A 169 -5.92 4.01 6.34
C TYR A 169 -4.66 3.26 5.96
N LEU A 170 -4.00 3.70 4.89
CA LEU A 170 -2.65 3.27 4.51
C LEU A 170 -1.69 4.44 4.70
N LEU A 171 -0.92 4.43 5.78
CA LEU A 171 0.10 5.43 6.05
C LEU A 171 1.38 5.09 5.30
N ILE A 172 1.87 6.05 4.51
CA ILE A 172 3.17 5.99 3.86
C ILE A 172 4.08 7.00 4.55
N THR A 173 5.02 6.50 5.34
CA THR A 173 5.91 7.34 6.15
C THR A 173 7.28 6.72 6.33
N THR A 174 8.30 7.56 6.43
CA THR A 174 9.66 7.16 6.82
C THR A 174 9.99 7.54 8.26
N HIS A 175 9.21 8.45 8.82
CA HIS A 175 9.39 8.93 10.20
C HIS A 175 8.18 8.56 11.04
N ARG A 176 8.43 7.97 12.22
CA ARG A 176 7.42 7.60 13.20
C ARG A 176 7.82 8.19 14.55
N SER A 177 7.16 9.26 14.94
CA SER A 177 7.31 9.86 16.27
C SER A 177 6.28 9.30 17.23
N ALA A 178 6.44 9.58 18.52
CA ALA A 178 5.47 9.21 19.55
C ALA A 178 4.07 9.79 19.25
N ARG A 179 4.00 11.03 18.76
CA ARG A 179 2.74 11.68 18.39
C ARG A 179 2.07 11.05 17.17
N VAL A 180 2.86 10.56 16.21
CA VAL A 180 2.31 9.81 15.07
C VAL A 180 1.74 8.48 15.53
N GLU A 181 2.39 7.78 16.47
CA GLU A 181 1.86 6.55 17.07
C GLU A 181 0.57 6.79 17.87
N GLU A 182 0.50 7.91 18.60
CA GLU A 182 -0.72 8.32 19.31
C GLU A 182 -1.88 8.57 18.32
N GLY A 183 -1.63 9.28 17.22
CA GLY A 183 -2.63 9.51 16.16
C GLY A 183 -3.08 8.22 15.48
N ILE A 184 -2.18 7.26 15.24
CA ILE A 184 -2.53 5.93 14.73
C ILE A 184 -3.45 5.22 15.73
N ALA A 185 -3.08 5.20 17.00
CA ALA A 185 -3.88 4.56 18.05
C ALA A 185 -5.26 5.22 18.22
N GLU A 186 -5.39 6.51 17.97
CA GLU A 186 -6.67 7.23 17.97
C GLU A 186 -7.57 6.75 16.82
N LEU A 187 -7.05 6.66 15.60
CA LEU A 187 -7.78 6.10 14.45
C LEU A 187 -8.23 4.66 14.70
N GLU A 188 -7.35 3.82 15.26
CA GLU A 188 -7.68 2.43 15.59
C GLU A 188 -8.77 2.31 16.68
N LYS A 189 -8.77 3.20 17.69
CA LYS A 189 -9.82 3.26 18.72
C LYS A 189 -11.18 3.64 18.14
N LEU A 190 -11.22 4.42 17.06
CA LEU A 190 -12.43 4.77 16.34
C LEU A 190 -12.94 3.65 15.42
N GLY A 191 -12.22 2.52 15.36
CA GLY A 191 -12.60 1.34 14.59
C GLY A 191 -12.01 1.30 13.17
N HIS A 192 -11.15 2.24 12.82
CA HIS A 192 -10.44 2.23 11.54
C HIS A 192 -9.25 1.25 11.60
N ARG A 193 -8.98 0.57 10.50
CA ARG A 193 -7.73 -0.21 10.39
C ARG A 193 -6.64 0.67 9.79
N VAL A 194 -5.46 0.62 10.39
CA VAL A 194 -4.33 1.43 9.98
C VAL A 194 -3.15 0.53 9.60
N GLY A 195 -2.78 0.57 8.33
CA GLY A 195 -1.54 -0.07 7.85
C GLY A 195 -0.46 0.96 7.64
N VAL A 196 0.74 0.64 8.08
CA VAL A 196 1.90 1.54 7.94
C VAL A 196 2.92 0.91 7.02
N THR A 197 3.36 1.66 6.02
CA THR A 197 4.43 1.29 5.11
C THR A 197 5.34 2.48 4.85
N GLY A 198 6.54 2.23 4.37
CA GLY A 198 7.48 3.28 4.02
C GLY A 198 8.72 2.71 3.36
N ILE A 199 9.45 3.57 2.65
CA ILE A 199 10.72 3.22 2.01
C ILE A 199 11.82 3.70 2.94
N SER A 200 12.52 2.78 3.62
CA SER A 200 13.69 3.12 4.41
C SER A 200 14.83 3.60 3.51
N GLY A 201 15.46 4.71 3.87
CA GLY A 201 16.57 5.30 3.11
C GLY A 201 17.79 4.39 2.97
N ASP A 202 17.92 3.36 3.84
CA ASP A 202 19.07 2.45 3.92
C ASP A 202 18.96 1.20 3.01
N SER A 203 17.90 1.02 2.28
CA SER A 203 17.72 -0.18 1.44
C SER A 203 18.61 -0.20 0.17
N ALA A 204 19.35 0.87 -0.10
CA ALA A 204 20.30 0.90 -1.22
C ALA A 204 21.65 0.19 -0.92
N ALA A 205 21.93 -0.19 0.34
CA ALA A 205 23.23 -0.76 0.75
C ALA A 205 23.21 -2.26 1.05
N ARG A 206 22.07 -2.96 0.93
CA ARG A 206 22.05 -4.43 1.03
C ARG A 206 21.81 -5.08 -0.33
N ARG A 207 22.81 -4.97 -1.23
CA ARG A 207 23.03 -6.04 -2.21
C ARG A 207 23.42 -7.29 -1.38
N PRO A 208 22.70 -8.41 -1.51
CA PRO A 208 23.22 -9.65 -0.96
C PRO A 208 24.56 -9.89 -1.67
N ALA A 209 25.64 -9.94 -0.90
CA ALA A 209 26.90 -10.46 -1.38
C ALA A 209 26.60 -11.87 -1.89
N SER A 210 26.57 -12.03 -3.20
CA SER A 210 26.57 -13.33 -3.83
C SER A 210 27.92 -13.94 -3.51
N ARG A 211 27.96 -14.75 -2.47
CA ARG A 211 29.04 -15.68 -2.22
C ARG A 211 28.95 -16.78 -3.28
N PHE A 212 29.37 -16.46 -4.48
CA PHE A 212 29.81 -17.48 -5.41
C PHE A 212 31.23 -17.85 -4.97
N GLU A 213 31.38 -18.79 -4.08
CA GLU A 213 32.61 -19.54 -3.92
C GLU A 213 32.76 -20.38 -5.18
N ASP A 214 33.73 -20.01 -6.02
CA ASP A 214 34.16 -20.80 -7.16
C ASP A 214 34.78 -22.11 -6.64
N PRO A 215 34.17 -23.28 -6.93
CA PRO A 215 34.67 -24.56 -6.43
C PRO A 215 36.05 -24.93 -6.99
N ARG A 216 36.63 -24.15 -7.89
CA ARG A 216 37.94 -24.39 -8.50
C ARG A 216 39.11 -23.74 -7.76
N ALA A 217 38.86 -22.88 -6.78
CA ALA A 217 39.93 -22.23 -6.01
C ALA A 217 40.46 -23.08 -4.82
N SER A 218 39.74 -24.13 -4.43
CA SER A 218 40.18 -25.06 -3.38
C SER A 218 41.10 -26.18 -3.86
N ALA A 219 41.09 -26.52 -5.14
CA ALA A 219 41.93 -27.60 -5.69
C ALA A 219 43.39 -27.20 -5.99
N GLN A 220 43.70 -25.88 -6.02
CA GLN A 220 45.06 -25.41 -6.30
C GLN A 220 45.90 -25.11 -5.05
N ARG A 221 45.38 -25.32 -3.85
CA ARG A 221 46.15 -25.14 -2.59
C ARG A 221 46.63 -26.42 -1.97
N GLU A 222 46.23 -27.60 -2.46
CA GLU A 222 46.73 -28.91 -2.00
C GLU A 222 47.93 -29.44 -2.80
N GLU A 223 48.26 -28.81 -3.97
CA GLU A 223 49.42 -29.26 -4.79
C GLU A 223 50.70 -28.45 -4.53
N ALA A 224 50.72 -27.53 -3.59
CA ALA A 224 51.89 -26.72 -3.30
C ALA A 224 52.61 -27.07 -1.95
N VAL A 225 52.23 -28.20 -1.33
CA VAL A 225 52.90 -28.71 -0.12
C VAL A 225 53.13 -30.22 -0.25
N LEU A 226 53.99 -30.58 -1.20
CA LEU A 226 54.71 -31.87 -1.26
C LEU A 226 56.03 -31.67 -1.95
#